data_2cc8cfd371c8d3e15c6d30022e6bebab
#
_entry.id   2cc8cfd371c8d3e15c6d30022e6bebab
#
_cell.length_a   1.000
_cell.length_b   1.000
_cell.length_c   1.000
_cell.angle_alpha   90.00
_cell.angle_beta   90.00
_cell.angle_gamma   90.00
#
_symmetry.space_group_name_H-M   'P 1'
#
loop_
_entity.id
_entity.type
_entity.pdbx_description
1 polymer ?
#
loop_
_entity_poly.entity_id
_entity_poly.type
_entity_poly.pdbx_seq_one_letter_code
_entity_poly.pdbx_strand_id
1 'polypeptide(L)'
;LDMSTSGLLMIALNKRVHKALQKQFIERTIDKRYVALVNGNVAEDSGVIDLPLVLDFDDKPRQMVCYKHGKPSLTTWQVLERNNNITRLQLYPKTGRTHQLRVHCAHSLGLNMPIIGDTHYGQKAERLHLHAEYLAFTHPITLKRLEFEVAADF
;
A
#
# COMPACT_ATOMS: atom_id res chain seq x y z
N LEU A 1 3.54 -7.17 -3.73
CA LEU A 1 2.22 -7.27 -3.09
C LEU A 1 2.23 -8.32 -1.99
N ASP A 2 1.41 -8.13 -0.95
CA ASP A 2 1.07 -9.19 0.00
C ASP A 2 0.22 -10.27 -0.68
N MET A 3 0.24 -11.47 -0.14
CA MET A 3 -0.57 -12.58 -0.68
C MET A 3 -2.07 -12.26 -0.75
N SER A 4 -2.57 -11.44 0.17
CA SER A 4 -3.99 -11.08 0.25
C SER A 4 -4.38 -9.82 -0.54
N THR A 5 -3.41 -9.08 -1.07
CA THR A 5 -3.65 -7.88 -1.89
C THR A 5 -3.86 -8.28 -3.35
N SER A 6 -4.97 -7.84 -3.93
CA SER A 6 -5.24 -8.06 -5.37
C SER A 6 -4.64 -6.95 -6.24
N GLY A 7 -4.69 -7.14 -7.55
CA GLY A 7 -4.32 -6.12 -8.53
C GLY A 7 -3.01 -6.37 -9.27
N LEU A 8 -2.41 -5.30 -9.71
CA LEU A 8 -1.22 -5.31 -10.56
C LEU A 8 0.03 -5.77 -9.82
N LEU A 9 0.73 -6.73 -10.39
CA LEU A 9 2.00 -7.25 -9.91
C LEU A 9 3.01 -7.24 -11.07
N MET A 10 4.19 -6.67 -10.83
CA MET A 10 5.28 -6.66 -11.80
C MET A 10 6.30 -7.75 -11.47
N ILE A 11 6.62 -8.57 -12.46
CA ILE A 11 7.60 -9.67 -12.33
C ILE A 11 8.71 -9.48 -13.36
N ALA A 12 9.95 -9.41 -12.90
CA ALA A 12 11.12 -9.40 -13.77
C ALA A 12 11.46 -10.82 -14.20
N LEU A 13 11.65 -11.03 -15.50
CA LEU A 13 11.92 -12.35 -16.07
C LEU A 13 13.41 -12.73 -16.06
N ASN A 14 14.30 -11.78 -15.80
CA ASN A 14 15.72 -12.03 -15.67
C ASN A 14 16.39 -11.06 -14.69
N LYS A 15 17.63 -11.39 -14.31
CA LYS A 15 18.38 -10.66 -13.29
C LYS A 15 18.71 -9.21 -13.68
N ARG A 16 18.98 -8.95 -14.97
CA ARG A 16 19.29 -7.60 -15.48
C ARG A 16 18.08 -6.68 -15.34
N VAL A 17 16.91 -7.16 -15.77
CA VAL A 17 15.64 -6.43 -15.68
C VAL A 17 15.25 -6.24 -14.21
N HIS A 18 15.43 -7.24 -13.37
CA HIS A 18 15.17 -7.15 -11.94
C HIS A 18 15.97 -6.00 -11.28
N LYS A 19 17.28 -5.93 -11.56
CA LYS A 19 18.13 -4.85 -11.03
C LYS A 19 17.68 -3.46 -11.50
N ALA A 20 17.34 -3.33 -12.78
CA ALA A 20 16.89 -2.06 -13.35
C ALA A 20 15.55 -1.60 -12.76
N LEU A 21 14.60 -2.50 -12.54
CA LEU A 21 13.33 -2.19 -11.90
C LEU A 21 13.51 -1.88 -10.42
N GLN A 22 14.36 -2.64 -9.72
CA GLN A 22 14.69 -2.38 -8.32
C GLN A 22 15.27 -0.97 -8.13
N LYS A 23 16.14 -0.52 -9.06
CA LYS A 23 16.67 0.84 -9.07
C LYS A 23 15.54 1.88 -9.16
N GLN A 24 14.55 1.67 -10.02
CA GLN A 24 13.40 2.57 -10.15
C GLN A 24 12.57 2.64 -8.86
N PHE A 25 12.42 1.53 -8.12
CA PHE A 25 11.79 1.57 -6.80
C PHE A 25 12.60 2.38 -5.79
N ILE A 26 13.90 2.22 -5.76
CA ILE A 26 14.82 2.97 -4.88
C ILE A 26 14.78 4.48 -5.21
N GLU A 27 14.81 4.83 -6.48
CA GLU A 27 14.77 6.21 -6.98
C GLU A 27 13.36 6.82 -6.94
N ARG A 28 12.34 6.02 -6.58
CA ARG A 28 10.92 6.43 -6.49
C ARG A 28 10.36 6.97 -7.81
N THR A 29 10.78 6.40 -8.93
CA THR A 29 10.30 6.74 -10.27
C THR A 29 9.15 5.86 -10.75
N ILE A 30 8.72 4.90 -9.91
CA ILE A 30 7.54 4.07 -10.15
C ILE A 30 6.35 4.69 -9.44
N ASP A 31 5.28 4.96 -10.19
CA ASP A 31 4.03 5.45 -9.63
C ASP A 31 3.11 4.28 -9.30
N LYS A 32 2.59 4.29 -8.08
CA LYS A 32 1.70 3.26 -7.55
C LYS A 32 0.46 3.92 -6.96
N ARG A 33 -0.70 3.35 -7.27
CA ARG A 33 -1.96 3.75 -6.64
C ARG A 33 -2.74 2.51 -6.25
N TYR A 34 -3.24 2.53 -5.03
CA TYR A 34 -4.08 1.48 -4.47
C TYR A 34 -5.46 2.04 -4.15
N VAL A 35 -6.45 1.19 -4.15
CA VAL A 35 -7.75 1.47 -3.58
C VAL A 35 -8.00 0.53 -2.41
N ALA A 36 -8.60 1.05 -1.35
CA ALA A 36 -8.95 0.29 -0.16
C ALA A 36 -10.31 0.73 0.40
N LEU A 37 -10.96 -0.20 1.10
CA LEU A 37 -12.09 0.10 1.97
C LEU A 37 -11.63 -0.01 3.42
N VAL A 38 -11.84 1.06 4.19
CA VAL A 38 -11.55 1.06 5.64
C VAL A 38 -12.84 1.11 6.44
N ASN A 39 -12.79 0.52 7.62
CA ASN A 39 -13.93 0.42 8.52
C ASN A 39 -14.02 1.69 9.38
N GLY A 40 -14.87 2.61 8.98
CA GLY A 40 -15.08 3.90 9.64
C GLY A 40 -15.25 5.06 8.66
N ASN A 41 -15.60 6.22 9.19
CA ASN A 41 -15.70 7.47 8.45
C ASN A 41 -14.42 8.30 8.66
N VAL A 42 -13.60 8.42 7.65
CA VAL A 42 -12.42 9.28 7.67
C VAL A 42 -12.91 10.73 7.60
N ALA A 43 -12.51 11.56 8.57
CA ALA A 43 -13.02 12.93 8.71
C ALA A 43 -12.47 13.87 7.63
N GLU A 44 -11.17 13.82 7.36
CA GLU A 44 -10.52 14.64 6.35
C GLU A 44 -10.68 14.03 4.95
N ASP A 45 -10.57 14.87 3.92
CA ASP A 45 -10.66 14.42 2.52
C ASP A 45 -9.35 13.86 1.97
N SER A 46 -8.23 14.26 2.54
CA SER A 46 -6.89 13.81 2.16
C SER A 46 -5.90 13.97 3.31
N GLY A 47 -4.74 13.34 3.19
CA GLY A 47 -3.70 13.48 4.19
C GLY A 47 -2.45 12.69 3.88
N VAL A 48 -1.56 12.69 4.86
CA VAL A 48 -0.26 12.02 4.82
C VAL A 48 -0.07 11.20 6.10
N ILE A 49 0.46 9.98 5.94
CA ILE A 49 0.88 9.14 7.06
C ILE A 49 2.38 8.92 6.93
N ASP A 50 3.12 9.41 7.92
CA ASP A 50 4.58 9.28 8.02
C ASP A 50 4.92 8.54 9.30
N LEU A 51 4.91 7.21 9.24
CA LEU A 51 5.15 6.34 10.38
C LEU A 51 6.19 5.29 10.00
N PRO A 52 7.36 5.26 10.68
CA PRO A 52 8.42 4.30 10.40
C PRO A 52 8.03 2.89 10.81
N LEU A 53 8.36 1.91 9.96
CA LEU A 53 7.95 0.52 10.11
C LEU A 53 9.14 -0.43 10.28
N VAL A 54 8.96 -1.41 11.13
CA VAL A 54 9.90 -2.52 11.36
C VAL A 54 9.13 -3.82 11.56
N LEU A 55 9.78 -4.95 11.26
CA LEU A 55 9.22 -6.26 11.55
C LEU A 55 9.01 -6.43 13.06
N ASP A 56 7.82 -6.88 13.45
CA ASP A 56 7.58 -7.35 14.81
C ASP A 56 8.17 -8.77 14.96
N PHE A 57 9.31 -8.86 15.62
CA PHE A 57 10.01 -10.13 15.78
C PHE A 57 9.28 -11.13 16.67
N ASP A 58 8.38 -10.65 17.52
CA ASP A 58 7.61 -11.50 18.42
C ASP A 58 6.30 -12.00 17.77
N ASP A 59 5.87 -11.35 16.68
CA ASP A 59 4.61 -11.70 15.99
C ASP A 59 4.74 -11.61 14.45
N LYS A 60 5.68 -12.37 13.90
CA LYS A 60 5.91 -12.41 12.44
C LYS A 60 4.68 -13.00 11.70
N PRO A 61 4.31 -12.49 10.52
CA PRO A 61 5.00 -11.50 9.69
C PRO A 61 4.57 -10.04 9.93
N ARG A 62 3.93 -9.74 11.07
CA ARG A 62 3.42 -8.41 11.36
C ARG A 62 4.52 -7.37 11.37
N GLN A 63 4.15 -6.16 10.97
CA GLN A 63 4.97 -4.96 11.08
C GLN A 63 4.45 -4.09 12.22
N MET A 64 5.33 -3.30 12.79
CA MET A 64 4.99 -2.36 13.86
C MET A 64 5.60 -0.98 13.61
N VAL A 65 4.97 0.05 14.14
CA VAL A 65 5.54 1.40 14.16
C VAL A 65 6.63 1.46 15.22
N CYS A 66 7.83 1.87 14.83
CA CYS A 66 8.95 2.01 15.75
C CYS A 66 9.86 3.16 15.30
N TYR A 67 9.87 4.25 16.06
CA TYR A 67 10.68 5.42 15.74
C TYR A 67 12.18 5.19 15.90
N LYS A 68 12.58 4.26 16.77
CA LYS A 68 13.99 3.95 17.02
C LYS A 68 14.62 3.07 15.94
N HIS A 69 13.91 2.05 15.47
CA HIS A 69 14.42 1.02 14.56
C HIS A 69 13.67 0.90 13.24
N GLY A 70 12.56 1.62 13.11
CA GLY A 70 11.72 1.58 11.90
C GLY A 70 12.37 2.25 10.71
N LYS A 71 12.10 1.70 9.53
CA LYS A 71 12.49 2.33 8.27
C LYS A 71 11.47 3.40 7.90
N PRO A 72 11.89 4.59 7.43
CA PRO A 72 10.99 5.64 6.98
C PRO A 72 9.95 5.10 5.99
N SER A 73 8.70 5.41 6.22
CA SER A 73 7.58 4.94 5.41
C SER A 73 6.55 6.05 5.28
N LEU A 74 6.21 6.39 4.04
CA LEU A 74 5.34 7.51 3.71
C LEU A 74 4.22 7.07 2.79
N THR A 75 2.99 7.36 3.18
CA THR A 75 1.78 7.14 2.40
C THR A 75 0.97 8.42 2.33
N THR A 76 0.62 8.87 1.12
CA THR A 76 -0.41 9.89 0.95
C THR A 76 -1.75 9.21 0.62
N TRP A 77 -2.85 9.85 0.97
CA TRP A 77 -4.17 9.27 0.76
C TRP A 77 -5.22 10.33 0.43
N GLN A 78 -6.28 9.89 -0.22
CA GLN A 78 -7.42 10.70 -0.59
C GLN A 78 -8.72 9.90 -0.44
N VAL A 79 -9.75 10.53 0.12
CA VAL A 79 -11.09 9.93 0.21
C VAL A 79 -11.77 10.02 -1.14
N LEU A 80 -12.31 8.90 -1.61
CA LEU A 80 -13.17 8.83 -2.80
C LEU A 80 -14.65 8.87 -2.45
N GLU A 81 -15.04 8.14 -1.39
CA GLU A 81 -16.43 7.98 -1.01
C GLU A 81 -16.55 7.60 0.47
N ARG A 82 -17.62 8.05 1.11
CA ARG A 82 -18.03 7.64 2.46
C ARG A 82 -19.46 7.15 2.40
N ASN A 83 -19.70 5.93 2.88
CA ASN A 83 -21.02 5.33 2.88
C ASN A 83 -21.15 4.27 3.97
N ASN A 84 -22.21 4.33 4.77
CA ASN A 84 -22.52 3.32 5.81
C ASN A 84 -21.34 3.00 6.75
N ASN A 85 -20.66 4.02 7.26
CA ASN A 85 -19.49 3.90 8.13
C ASN A 85 -18.33 3.13 7.48
N ILE A 86 -18.22 3.18 6.17
CA ILE A 86 -17.11 2.68 5.37
C ILE A 86 -16.57 3.82 4.53
N THR A 87 -15.27 3.96 4.46
CA THR A 87 -14.60 4.94 3.59
C THR A 87 -13.81 4.24 2.50
N ARG A 88 -14.02 4.65 1.25
CA ARG A 88 -13.23 4.24 0.10
C ARG A 88 -12.09 5.24 -0.09
N LEU A 89 -10.86 4.72 -0.10
CA LEU A 89 -9.63 5.52 -0.17
C LEU A 89 -8.82 5.20 -1.41
N GLN A 90 -8.21 6.23 -1.99
CA GLN A 90 -7.00 6.05 -2.79
C GLN A 90 -5.78 6.21 -1.91
N LEU A 91 -4.82 5.31 -2.05
CA LEU A 91 -3.58 5.26 -1.29
C LEU A 91 -2.38 5.31 -2.23
N TYR A 92 -1.44 6.20 -1.93
CA TYR A 92 -0.23 6.43 -2.74
C TYR A 92 1.01 6.19 -1.88
N PRO A 93 1.53 4.94 -1.81
CA PRO A 93 2.74 4.66 -1.06
C PRO A 93 3.96 5.25 -1.78
N LYS A 94 4.66 6.16 -1.13
CA LYS A 94 5.92 6.75 -1.63
C LYS A 94 7.11 5.85 -1.34
N THR A 95 6.99 4.98 -0.36
CA THR A 95 7.90 3.89 -0.01
C THR A 95 7.18 2.56 -0.20
N GLY A 96 7.88 1.44 -0.11
CA GLY A 96 7.30 0.11 -0.35
C GLY A 96 7.63 -0.89 0.76
N ARG A 97 7.37 -0.54 2.03
CA ARG A 97 7.61 -1.45 3.15
C ARG A 97 6.54 -2.53 3.23
N THR A 98 6.92 -3.70 3.74
CA THR A 98 5.98 -4.80 3.97
C THR A 98 4.78 -4.33 4.80
N HIS A 99 3.58 -4.68 4.41
CA HIS A 99 2.32 -4.31 5.06
C HIS A 99 2.10 -2.79 5.25
N GLN A 100 2.85 -1.95 4.54
CA GLN A 100 2.85 -0.49 4.80
C GLN A 100 1.45 0.11 4.83
N LEU A 101 0.64 -0.09 3.79
CA LEU A 101 -0.70 0.48 3.70
C LEU A 101 -1.62 -0.07 4.79
N ARG A 102 -1.46 -1.34 5.13
CA ARG A 102 -2.26 -2.01 6.14
C ARG A 102 -1.99 -1.44 7.53
N VAL A 103 -0.73 -1.30 7.92
CA VAL A 103 -0.34 -0.71 9.21
C VAL A 103 -0.69 0.78 9.25
N HIS A 104 -0.41 1.54 8.19
CA HIS A 104 -0.71 2.97 8.13
C HIS A 104 -2.20 3.27 8.27
N CYS A 105 -3.07 2.43 7.71
CA CYS A 105 -4.51 2.59 7.91
C CYS A 105 -4.96 2.21 9.33
N ALA A 106 -4.43 1.13 9.88
CA ALA A 106 -4.89 0.58 11.16
C ALA A 106 -4.34 1.30 12.39
N HIS A 107 -3.09 1.77 12.34
CA HIS A 107 -2.40 2.32 13.51
C HIS A 107 -3.07 3.60 14.03
N SER A 108 -3.10 3.76 15.35
CA SER A 108 -3.73 4.92 16.02
C SER A 108 -3.14 6.27 15.64
N LEU A 109 -1.85 6.31 15.28
CA LEU A 109 -1.17 7.52 14.76
C LEU A 109 -1.31 7.69 13.24
N GLY A 110 -1.84 6.70 12.53
CA GLY A 110 -2.24 6.78 11.13
C GLY A 110 -3.72 7.16 10.99
N LEU A 111 -4.47 6.41 10.16
CA LEU A 111 -5.91 6.65 10.04
C LEU A 111 -6.72 6.13 11.23
N ASN A 112 -6.17 5.23 12.01
CA ASN A 112 -6.87 4.52 13.09
C ASN A 112 -8.15 3.80 12.60
N MET A 113 -8.14 3.37 11.36
CA MET A 113 -9.23 2.65 10.70
C MET A 113 -8.65 1.54 9.85
N PRO A 114 -8.70 0.27 10.31
CA PRO A 114 -8.12 -0.84 9.58
C PRO A 114 -8.85 -1.07 8.26
N ILE A 115 -8.11 -1.61 7.28
CA ILE A 115 -8.70 -2.06 6.03
C ILE A 115 -9.65 -3.24 6.31
N ILE A 116 -10.80 -3.24 5.67
CA ILE A 116 -11.80 -4.31 5.84
C ILE A 116 -11.20 -5.64 5.37
N GLY A 117 -11.32 -6.65 6.22
CA GLY A 117 -10.79 -7.98 5.95
C GLY A 117 -9.32 -8.17 6.27
N ASP A 118 -8.68 -7.20 6.91
CA ASP A 118 -7.30 -7.33 7.36
C ASP A 118 -7.19 -8.21 8.60
N THR A 119 -6.71 -9.44 8.40
CA THR A 119 -6.60 -10.44 9.46
C THR A 119 -5.44 -10.19 10.42
N HIS A 120 -4.48 -9.33 10.06
CA HIS A 120 -3.35 -8.98 10.93
C HIS A 120 -3.59 -7.72 11.76
N TYR A 121 -4.24 -6.71 11.17
CA TYR A 121 -4.35 -5.37 11.82
C TYR A 121 -5.80 -4.93 12.04
N GLY A 122 -6.77 -5.74 11.63
CA GLY A 122 -8.19 -5.46 11.73
C GLY A 122 -9.01 -6.69 12.01
N GLN A 123 -10.14 -6.82 11.36
CA GLN A 123 -11.08 -7.92 11.51
C GLN A 123 -11.22 -8.71 10.21
N LYS A 124 -11.34 -10.03 10.32
CA LYS A 124 -11.57 -10.93 9.21
C LYS A 124 -12.88 -10.60 8.49
N ALA A 125 -12.84 -10.63 7.16
CA ALA A 125 -13.99 -10.60 6.26
C ALA A 125 -13.76 -11.61 5.14
N GLU A 126 -14.56 -11.59 4.08
CA GLU A 126 -14.41 -12.50 2.94
C GLU A 126 -13.06 -12.34 2.23
N ARG A 127 -12.50 -11.12 2.22
CA ARG A 127 -11.20 -10.80 1.63
C ARG A 127 -10.61 -9.53 2.24
N LEU A 128 -9.33 -9.31 2.01
CA LEU A 128 -8.69 -8.01 2.25
C LEU A 128 -9.14 -7.03 1.14
N HIS A 129 -9.79 -5.93 1.52
CA HIS A 129 -10.24 -4.89 0.59
C HIS A 129 -9.13 -3.90 0.30
N LEU A 130 -8.05 -4.40 -0.30
CA LEU A 130 -6.88 -3.66 -0.78
C LEU A 130 -6.51 -4.14 -2.16
N HIS A 131 -6.42 -3.22 -3.12
CA HIS A 131 -6.20 -3.53 -4.52
C HIS A 131 -5.20 -2.56 -5.16
N ALA A 132 -4.16 -3.10 -5.79
CA ALA A 132 -3.20 -2.33 -6.58
C ALA A 132 -3.81 -2.02 -7.93
N GLU A 133 -4.42 -0.82 -8.07
CA GLU A 133 -5.20 -0.48 -9.26
C GLU A 133 -4.39 0.19 -10.37
N TYR A 134 -3.26 0.82 -10.05
CA TYR A 134 -2.45 1.54 -11.03
C TYR A 134 -0.97 1.35 -10.77
N LEU A 135 -0.23 1.17 -11.86
CA LEU A 135 1.22 1.02 -11.85
C LEU A 135 1.81 1.67 -13.10
N ALA A 136 2.76 2.58 -12.93
CA ALA A 136 3.52 3.18 -14.03
C ALA A 136 5.02 3.07 -13.76
N PHE A 137 5.77 2.64 -14.75
CA PHE A 137 7.22 2.49 -14.70
C PHE A 137 7.85 2.66 -16.08
N THR A 138 9.17 2.86 -16.11
CA THR A 138 9.91 2.92 -17.36
C THR A 138 10.41 1.51 -17.75
N HIS A 139 10.06 1.04 -18.93
CA HIS A 139 10.53 -0.26 -19.41
C HIS A 139 12.08 -0.27 -19.48
N PRO A 140 12.75 -1.23 -18.81
CA PRO A 140 14.22 -1.18 -18.67
C PRO A 140 15.00 -1.26 -19.97
N ILE A 141 14.42 -1.84 -21.03
CA ILE A 141 15.07 -2.04 -22.32
C ILE A 141 14.64 -0.97 -23.33
N THR A 142 13.32 -0.79 -23.52
CA THR A 142 12.79 0.16 -24.51
C THR A 142 12.83 1.60 -24.05
N LEU A 143 12.99 1.83 -22.74
CA LEU A 143 12.97 3.13 -22.06
C LEU A 143 11.64 3.90 -22.23
N LYS A 144 10.60 3.22 -22.66
CA LYS A 144 9.25 3.79 -22.74
C LYS A 144 8.56 3.78 -21.39
N ARG A 145 7.84 4.85 -21.08
CA ARG A 145 6.96 4.89 -19.91
C ARG A 145 5.74 4.01 -20.19
N LEU A 146 5.50 3.04 -19.33
CA LEU A 146 4.35 2.13 -19.39
C LEU A 146 3.41 2.41 -18.22
N GLU A 147 2.12 2.36 -18.50
CA GLU A 147 1.05 2.55 -17.52
C GLU A 147 0.07 1.39 -17.62
N PHE A 148 -0.33 0.87 -16.47
CA PHE A 148 -1.31 -0.19 -16.35
C PHE A 148 -2.35 0.19 -15.30
N GLU A 149 -3.60 -0.11 -15.60
CA GLU A 149 -4.71 0.15 -14.68
C GLU A 149 -5.68 -1.03 -14.72
N VAL A 150 -6.14 -1.44 -13.55
CA VAL A 150 -7.17 -2.47 -13.37
C VAL A 150 -8.05 -2.09 -12.19
N ALA A 151 -9.35 -1.97 -12.43
CA ALA A 151 -10.30 -1.62 -11.39
C ALA A 151 -10.43 -2.73 -10.33
N ALA A 152 -10.69 -2.34 -9.09
CA ALA A 152 -11.05 -3.28 -8.04
C ALA A 152 -12.45 -3.87 -8.31
N ASP A 153 -12.66 -5.08 -7.80
CA ASP A 153 -13.94 -5.80 -7.85
C ASP A 153 -14.85 -5.53 -6.64
N PHE A 154 -14.47 -4.55 -5.84
CA PHE A 154 -15.24 -4.09 -4.69
C PHE A 154 -15.49 -2.58 -4.71
#